data_37d36868d704a459dc91abee97fbf11b
#
_entry.id   37d36868d704a459dc91abee97fbf11b
#
_cell.length_a   1.000
_cell.length_b   1.000
_cell.length_c   1.000
_cell.angle_alpha   90.00
_cell.angle_beta   90.00
_cell.angle_gamma   90.00
#
_symmetry.space_group_name_H-M   'P 1'
#
loop_
_entity.id
_entity.type
_entity.pdbx_description
1 polymer ?
#
loop_
_entity_poly.entity_id
_entity_poly.type
_entity_poly.pdbx_seq_one_letter_code
_entity_poly.pdbx_strand_id
1 'polypeptide(L)'
;MPPDRSPSPESVADAELAQRELAARVQIPTTPIPPPRSVAGLDISYRTDSDRVVAAAVVVETDGLAVVEDVVLEGTATFPYVPGLLAFREAPLLMSVLERLRTPVDLLLCDGQGLAHPRRCGVACHLGVLTGLPAIGCAKNHLVGEHAEPGPRRGDREPLVDGGDVLGYALRTQDGVRPVYVSPGHLMGVDQAADIVLGLCSTYRLPDPLRRADHISRQALR
;
A
#
# COMPACT_ATOMS: atom_id res chain seq x y z
N MET A 1 -6.24 -6.93 -20.26
CA MET A 1 -6.20 -5.55 -20.75
C MET A 1 -4.84 -4.99 -20.34
N PRO A 2 -4.11 -4.22 -21.16
CA PRO A 2 -2.89 -3.60 -20.67
C PRO A 2 -3.22 -2.71 -19.47
N PRO A 3 -2.34 -2.59 -18.46
CA PRO A 3 -2.58 -1.74 -17.30
C PRO A 3 -2.80 -0.29 -17.77
N ASP A 4 -3.76 0.39 -17.15
CA ASP A 4 -3.96 1.82 -17.36
C ASP A 4 -2.66 2.55 -16.99
N ARG A 5 -2.26 3.53 -17.81
CA ARG A 5 -1.07 4.33 -17.47
C ARG A 5 -1.38 5.22 -16.27
N SER A 6 -0.42 5.31 -15.35
CA SER A 6 -0.53 6.27 -14.25
C SER A 6 -0.71 7.69 -14.81
N PRO A 7 -1.69 8.47 -14.31
CA PRO A 7 -1.82 9.87 -14.70
C PRO A 7 -0.52 10.64 -14.43
N SER A 8 -0.15 11.50 -15.37
CA SER A 8 1.01 12.41 -15.24
C SER A 8 0.49 13.85 -15.13
N PRO A 9 0.02 14.28 -13.95
CA PRO A 9 -0.54 15.61 -13.78
C PRO A 9 0.54 16.68 -13.90
N GLU A 10 0.20 17.80 -14.53
CA GLU A 10 1.09 18.95 -14.69
C GLU A 10 0.99 19.93 -13.50
N SER A 11 -0.08 19.83 -12.72
CA SER A 11 -0.33 20.68 -11.55
C SER A 11 -0.91 19.90 -10.37
N VAL A 12 -0.91 20.51 -9.18
CA VAL A 12 -1.58 19.98 -7.99
C VAL A 12 -3.08 19.82 -8.22
N ALA A 13 -3.71 20.78 -8.91
CA ALA A 13 -5.13 20.73 -9.21
C ALA A 13 -5.49 19.55 -10.15
N ASP A 14 -4.67 19.30 -11.17
CA ASP A 14 -4.85 18.15 -12.08
C ASP A 14 -4.66 16.83 -11.32
N ALA A 15 -3.66 16.77 -10.42
CA ALA A 15 -3.43 15.60 -9.58
C ALA A 15 -4.63 15.32 -8.65
N GLU A 16 -5.19 16.34 -8.03
CA GLU A 16 -6.39 16.18 -7.20
C GLU A 16 -7.62 15.75 -7.99
N LEU A 17 -7.79 16.27 -9.22
CA LEU A 17 -8.87 15.85 -10.11
C LEU A 17 -8.71 14.38 -10.49
N ALA A 18 -7.54 14.00 -11.00
CA ALA A 18 -7.23 12.62 -11.36
C ALA A 18 -7.38 11.66 -10.16
N GLN A 19 -7.01 12.11 -8.95
CA GLN A 19 -7.19 11.31 -7.73
C GLN A 19 -8.66 11.07 -7.39
N ARG A 20 -9.55 12.09 -7.59
CA ARG A 20 -10.99 11.92 -7.40
C ARG A 20 -11.60 10.98 -8.45
N GLU A 21 -11.14 11.05 -9.69
CA GLU A 21 -11.55 10.12 -10.74
C GLU A 21 -11.15 8.68 -10.44
N LEU A 22 -9.92 8.47 -9.94
CA LEU A 22 -9.47 7.15 -9.46
C LEU A 22 -10.28 6.69 -8.24
N ALA A 23 -10.55 7.58 -7.28
CA ALA A 23 -11.37 7.26 -6.11
C ALA A 23 -12.75 6.72 -6.50
N ALA A 24 -13.39 7.32 -7.53
CA ALA A 24 -14.70 6.88 -8.03
C ALA A 24 -14.66 5.48 -8.69
N ARG A 25 -13.48 4.98 -9.06
CA ARG A 25 -13.27 3.65 -9.64
C ARG A 25 -12.91 2.58 -8.61
N VAL A 26 -12.63 2.98 -7.37
CA VAL A 26 -12.33 2.04 -6.28
C VAL A 26 -13.56 1.19 -5.98
N GLN A 27 -13.38 -0.11 -5.93
CA GLN A 27 -14.42 -1.07 -5.59
C GLN A 27 -14.07 -1.77 -4.28
N ILE A 28 -14.99 -1.76 -3.34
CA ILE A 28 -14.87 -2.47 -2.07
C ILE A 28 -15.93 -3.57 -2.06
N PRO A 29 -15.53 -4.83 -2.19
CA PRO A 29 -16.46 -5.95 -2.21
C PRO A 29 -17.12 -6.13 -0.85
N THR A 30 -18.40 -6.49 -0.86
CA THR A 30 -19.16 -6.84 0.35
C THR A 30 -18.91 -8.28 0.81
N THR A 31 -18.41 -9.12 -0.08
CA THR A 31 -18.01 -10.50 0.22
C THR A 31 -16.50 -10.65 0.15
N PRO A 32 -15.88 -11.41 1.08
CA PRO A 32 -14.45 -11.64 1.03
C PRO A 32 -14.01 -12.26 -0.31
N ILE A 33 -12.86 -11.82 -0.81
CA ILE A 33 -12.19 -12.47 -1.94
C ILE A 33 -11.51 -13.77 -1.48
N PRO A 34 -11.20 -14.71 -2.39
CA PRO A 34 -10.40 -15.88 -2.04
C PRO A 34 -9.08 -15.47 -1.39
N PRO A 35 -8.56 -16.23 -0.41
CA PRO A 35 -7.27 -15.96 0.20
C PRO A 35 -6.17 -15.86 -0.87
N PRO A 36 -5.37 -14.77 -0.90
CA PRO A 36 -4.27 -14.64 -1.85
C PRO A 36 -3.21 -15.70 -1.57
N ARG A 37 -2.63 -16.30 -2.60
CA ARG A 37 -1.49 -17.22 -2.49
C ARG A 37 -0.17 -16.50 -2.62
N SER A 38 -0.16 -15.39 -3.33
CA SER A 38 1.01 -14.54 -3.54
C SER A 38 0.70 -13.09 -3.23
N VAL A 39 1.63 -12.40 -2.56
CA VAL A 39 1.52 -10.99 -2.20
C VAL A 39 2.79 -10.26 -2.62
N ALA A 40 2.63 -9.18 -3.39
CA ALA A 40 3.72 -8.26 -3.68
C ALA A 40 3.74 -7.10 -2.67
N GLY A 41 4.75 -7.06 -1.82
CA GLY A 41 5.06 -5.91 -0.96
C GLY A 41 5.80 -4.83 -1.76
N LEU A 42 5.27 -3.61 -1.74
CA LEU A 42 5.74 -2.47 -2.54
C LEU A 42 6.22 -1.35 -1.63
N ASP A 43 7.43 -0.87 -1.88
CA ASP A 43 8.03 0.25 -1.14
C ASP A 43 8.89 1.13 -2.05
N ILE A 44 9.03 2.39 -1.69
CA ILE A 44 9.94 3.34 -2.34
C ILE A 44 10.83 4.02 -1.31
N SER A 45 12.13 4.06 -1.60
CA SER A 45 13.12 4.82 -0.84
C SER A 45 13.57 6.06 -1.60
N TYR A 46 13.73 7.16 -0.87
CA TYR A 46 14.11 8.47 -1.40
C TYR A 46 15.50 8.86 -0.92
N ARG A 47 16.25 9.47 -1.82
CA ARG A 47 17.46 10.17 -1.43
C ARG A 47 17.12 11.59 -0.95
N THR A 48 17.76 12.03 0.14
CA THR A 48 17.43 13.33 0.75
C THR A 48 17.99 14.53 0.02
N ASP A 49 19.01 14.33 -0.83
CA ASP A 49 19.79 15.37 -1.51
C ASP A 49 19.52 15.43 -3.03
N SER A 50 18.57 14.65 -3.53
CA SER A 50 18.24 14.57 -4.96
C SER A 50 16.84 14.00 -5.19
N ASP A 51 16.36 14.07 -6.43
CA ASP A 51 15.10 13.41 -6.85
C ASP A 51 15.27 11.90 -7.15
N ARG A 52 16.44 11.33 -6.85
CA ARG A 52 16.71 9.91 -7.03
C ARG A 52 15.85 9.10 -6.07
N VAL A 53 15.17 8.11 -6.63
CA VAL A 53 14.30 7.18 -5.89
C VAL A 53 14.59 5.76 -6.32
N VAL A 54 14.33 4.83 -5.42
CA VAL A 54 14.43 3.40 -5.71
C VAL A 54 13.14 2.73 -5.27
N ALA A 55 12.44 2.11 -6.20
CA ALA A 55 11.27 1.29 -5.93
C ALA A 55 11.64 -0.18 -5.86
N ALA A 56 10.97 -0.91 -4.98
CA ALA A 56 11.12 -2.34 -4.84
C ALA A 56 9.76 -3.03 -4.74
N ALA A 57 9.67 -4.20 -5.36
CA ALA A 57 8.62 -5.19 -5.13
C ALA A 57 9.25 -6.47 -4.62
N VAL A 58 8.66 -7.04 -3.58
CA VAL A 58 9.03 -8.36 -3.04
C VAL A 58 7.79 -9.24 -3.04
N VAL A 59 7.81 -10.30 -3.82
CA VAL A 59 6.72 -11.28 -3.89
C VAL A 59 6.99 -12.39 -2.88
N VAL A 60 6.02 -12.64 -2.03
CA VAL A 60 6.04 -13.76 -1.08
C VAL A 60 4.86 -14.69 -1.33
N GLU A 61 5.08 -15.99 -1.11
CA GLU A 61 3.97 -16.93 -0.88
C GLU A 61 3.38 -16.68 0.50
N THR A 62 2.05 -16.71 0.62
CA THR A 62 1.38 -16.50 1.91
C THR A 62 1.56 -17.67 2.87
N ASP A 63 1.79 -18.85 2.34
CA ASP A 63 2.17 -20.04 3.13
C ASP A 63 3.67 -20.01 3.42
N GLY A 64 4.02 -19.77 4.66
CA GLY A 64 5.41 -19.73 5.15
C GLY A 64 6.18 -18.45 4.82
N LEU A 65 5.61 -17.48 4.11
CA LEU A 65 6.20 -16.17 3.78
C LEU A 65 7.55 -16.25 3.05
N ALA A 66 7.73 -17.31 2.23
CA ALA A 66 8.91 -17.47 1.40
C ALA A 66 8.94 -16.40 0.31
N VAL A 67 10.10 -15.75 0.12
CA VAL A 67 10.30 -14.85 -1.04
C VAL A 67 10.49 -15.70 -2.28
N VAL A 68 9.69 -15.43 -3.32
CA VAL A 68 9.76 -16.12 -4.60
C VAL A 68 10.33 -15.25 -5.72
N GLU A 69 10.20 -13.94 -5.60
CA GLU A 69 10.78 -13.00 -6.56
C GLU A 69 10.97 -11.63 -5.89
N ASP A 70 11.99 -10.90 -6.32
CA ASP A 70 12.14 -9.49 -6.02
C ASP A 70 12.60 -8.71 -7.26
N VAL A 71 12.15 -7.46 -7.35
CA VAL A 71 12.53 -6.52 -8.40
C VAL A 71 12.83 -5.18 -7.77
N VAL A 72 13.95 -4.59 -8.16
CA VAL A 72 14.38 -3.26 -7.73
C VAL A 72 14.65 -2.39 -8.96
N LEU A 73 14.09 -1.18 -8.97
CA LEU A 73 14.31 -0.20 -10.03
C LEU A 73 14.70 1.15 -9.44
N GLU A 74 15.72 1.74 -10.05
CA GLU A 74 16.08 3.13 -9.82
C GLU A 74 15.30 4.04 -10.79
N GLY A 75 14.94 5.23 -10.30
CA GLY A 75 14.25 6.24 -11.09
C GLY A 75 14.41 7.64 -10.51
N THR A 76 13.68 8.56 -11.10
CA THR A 76 13.62 9.95 -10.65
C THR A 76 12.17 10.30 -10.31
N ALA A 77 11.95 10.90 -9.15
CA ALA A 77 10.63 11.39 -8.77
C ALA A 77 10.32 12.66 -9.57
N THR A 78 9.30 12.58 -10.42
CA THR A 78 8.92 13.68 -11.33
C THR A 78 7.86 14.60 -10.74
N PHE A 79 7.07 14.12 -9.76
CA PHE A 79 6.07 14.92 -9.09
C PHE A 79 6.59 15.42 -7.74
N PRO A 80 6.33 16.69 -7.35
CA PRO A 80 6.79 17.23 -6.08
C PRO A 80 6.14 16.50 -4.89
N TYR A 81 6.80 16.53 -3.73
CA TYR A 81 6.18 16.06 -2.50
C TYR A 81 5.06 17.02 -2.07
N VAL A 82 3.83 16.56 -2.19
CA VAL A 82 2.63 17.27 -1.72
C VAL A 82 1.83 16.31 -0.82
N PRO A 83 1.56 16.69 0.45
CA PRO A 83 0.75 15.86 1.34
C PRO A 83 -0.58 15.46 0.70
N GLY A 84 -0.91 14.16 0.72
CA GLY A 84 -2.11 13.62 0.09
C GLY A 84 -2.01 13.40 -1.43
N LEU A 85 -0.86 13.65 -2.06
CA LEU A 85 -0.62 13.35 -3.49
C LEU A 85 0.61 12.46 -3.70
N LEU A 86 1.06 11.77 -2.66
CA LEU A 86 2.25 10.92 -2.70
C LEU A 86 2.17 9.86 -3.81
N ALA A 87 0.98 9.32 -4.07
CA ALA A 87 0.78 8.32 -5.10
C ALA A 87 1.25 8.77 -6.50
N PHE A 88 1.12 10.05 -6.87
CA PHE A 88 1.58 10.56 -8.16
C PHE A 88 3.11 10.61 -8.27
N ARG A 89 3.79 10.69 -7.13
CA ARG A 89 5.25 10.63 -7.07
C ARG A 89 5.78 9.20 -7.13
N GLU A 90 4.99 8.23 -6.64
CA GLU A 90 5.41 6.84 -6.44
C GLU A 90 4.89 5.88 -7.51
N ALA A 91 3.62 6.03 -7.90
CA ALA A 91 2.96 5.07 -8.78
C ALA A 91 3.67 4.86 -10.12
N PRO A 92 4.24 5.85 -10.82
CA PRO A 92 4.92 5.60 -12.09
C PRO A 92 6.06 4.58 -11.98
N LEU A 93 6.89 4.70 -10.94
CA LEU A 93 7.99 3.77 -10.75
C LEU A 93 7.54 2.43 -10.18
N LEU A 94 6.55 2.42 -9.27
CA LEU A 94 5.95 1.19 -8.74
C LEU A 94 5.27 0.37 -9.85
N MET A 95 4.57 1.01 -10.78
CA MET A 95 4.01 0.34 -11.96
C MET A 95 5.11 -0.30 -12.81
N SER A 96 6.22 0.42 -13.03
CA SER A 96 7.35 -0.11 -13.79
C SER A 96 8.03 -1.31 -13.10
N VAL A 97 8.03 -1.35 -11.76
CA VAL A 97 8.50 -2.50 -10.98
C VAL A 97 7.55 -3.68 -11.15
N LEU A 98 6.23 -3.45 -11.05
CA LEU A 98 5.20 -4.49 -11.19
C LEU A 98 5.22 -5.12 -12.59
N GLU A 99 5.43 -4.33 -13.65
CA GLU A 99 5.54 -4.82 -15.03
C GLU A 99 6.75 -5.76 -15.25
N ARG A 100 7.75 -5.74 -14.38
CA ARG A 100 8.94 -6.60 -14.45
C ARG A 100 8.82 -7.90 -13.66
N LEU A 101 7.81 -8.02 -12.83
CA LEU A 101 7.52 -9.26 -12.13
C LEU A 101 7.12 -10.35 -13.14
N ARG A 102 7.64 -11.55 -12.93
CA ARG A 102 7.33 -12.76 -13.72
C ARG A 102 6.37 -13.67 -12.99
N THR A 103 6.42 -13.62 -11.66
CA THR A 103 5.51 -14.36 -10.78
C THR A 103 4.15 -13.70 -10.77
N PRO A 104 3.06 -14.44 -11.00
CA PRO A 104 1.71 -13.93 -10.84
C PRO A 104 1.48 -13.43 -9.41
N VAL A 105 0.84 -12.26 -9.27
CA VAL A 105 0.54 -11.64 -7.98
C VAL A 105 -0.97 -11.59 -7.77
N ASP A 106 -1.44 -12.12 -6.64
CA ASP A 106 -2.86 -12.11 -6.28
C ASP A 106 -3.27 -10.84 -5.51
N LEU A 107 -2.31 -10.18 -4.83
CA LEU A 107 -2.55 -9.03 -3.97
C LEU A 107 -1.36 -8.07 -3.94
N LEU A 108 -1.63 -6.77 -4.03
CA LEU A 108 -0.66 -5.70 -3.78
C LEU A 108 -0.74 -5.24 -2.32
N LEU A 109 0.40 -5.18 -1.64
CA LEU A 109 0.55 -4.59 -0.32
C LEU A 109 1.48 -3.39 -0.41
N CYS A 110 0.96 -2.18 -0.14
CA CYS A 110 1.67 -0.91 -0.31
C CYS A 110 2.09 -0.31 1.04
N ASP A 111 3.32 0.19 1.17
CA ASP A 111 3.72 1.05 2.30
C ASP A 111 3.06 2.42 2.13
N GLY A 112 1.88 2.57 2.67
CA GLY A 112 1.05 3.78 2.56
C GLY A 112 -0.43 3.50 2.76
N GLN A 113 -1.25 4.48 2.42
CA GLN A 113 -2.69 4.43 2.66
C GLN A 113 -3.46 3.83 1.48
N GLY A 114 -4.62 3.24 1.80
CA GLY A 114 -5.69 2.94 0.86
C GLY A 114 -6.83 3.96 0.99
N LEU A 115 -8.02 3.51 1.42
CA LEU A 115 -9.18 4.37 1.68
C LEU A 115 -8.96 5.38 2.82
N ALA A 116 -8.10 5.10 3.80
CA ALA A 116 -7.78 6.00 4.91
C ALA A 116 -6.98 7.22 4.43
N HIS A 117 -7.57 7.97 3.50
CA HIS A 117 -6.98 9.11 2.80
C HIS A 117 -8.00 10.24 2.66
N PRO A 118 -7.61 11.54 2.70
CA PRO A 118 -8.55 12.67 2.61
C PRO A 118 -9.48 12.61 1.40
N ARG A 119 -8.99 12.12 0.26
CA ARG A 119 -9.77 11.92 -0.98
C ARG A 119 -10.10 10.45 -1.25
N ARG A 120 -10.06 9.59 -0.21
CA ARG A 120 -10.36 8.14 -0.33
C ARG A 120 -9.53 7.41 -1.40
N CYS A 121 -8.36 7.94 -1.73
CA CYS A 121 -7.50 7.38 -2.76
C CYS A 121 -6.02 7.57 -2.40
N GLY A 122 -5.50 6.72 -1.52
CA GLY A 122 -4.07 6.59 -1.25
C GLY A 122 -3.37 5.73 -2.32
N VAL A 123 -2.08 5.45 -2.11
CA VAL A 123 -1.26 4.70 -3.08
C VAL A 123 -1.82 3.31 -3.39
N ALA A 124 -2.39 2.61 -2.40
CA ALA A 124 -2.97 1.29 -2.63
C ALA A 124 -4.24 1.34 -3.49
N CYS A 125 -5.09 2.37 -3.32
CA CYS A 125 -6.23 2.59 -4.20
C CYS A 125 -5.76 2.91 -5.62
N HIS A 126 -4.79 3.80 -5.76
CA HIS A 126 -4.23 4.22 -7.04
C HIS A 126 -3.69 3.03 -7.84
N LEU A 127 -2.77 2.26 -7.24
CA LEU A 127 -2.18 1.08 -7.88
C LEU A 127 -3.21 -0.02 -8.15
N GLY A 128 -4.09 -0.29 -7.18
CA GLY A 128 -5.13 -1.30 -7.33
C GLY A 128 -6.06 -1.00 -8.52
N VAL A 129 -6.50 0.26 -8.68
CA VAL A 129 -7.35 0.67 -9.83
C VAL A 129 -6.60 0.56 -11.14
N LEU A 130 -5.32 0.94 -11.21
CA LEU A 130 -4.53 0.89 -12.44
C LEU A 130 -4.20 -0.54 -12.88
N THR A 131 -3.94 -1.42 -11.92
CA THR A 131 -3.57 -2.82 -12.21
C THR A 131 -4.77 -3.74 -12.32
N GLY A 132 -5.92 -3.37 -11.74
CA GLY A 132 -7.09 -4.24 -11.59
C GLY A 132 -6.89 -5.34 -10.54
N LEU A 133 -5.86 -5.23 -9.69
CA LEU A 133 -5.55 -6.20 -8.65
C LEU A 133 -6.12 -5.77 -7.29
N PRO A 134 -6.47 -6.74 -6.43
CA PRO A 134 -6.71 -6.45 -5.03
C PRO A 134 -5.51 -5.73 -4.41
N ALA A 135 -5.78 -4.71 -3.58
CA ALA A 135 -4.72 -3.91 -2.99
C ALA A 135 -5.04 -3.52 -1.54
N ILE A 136 -4.02 -3.47 -0.71
CA ILE A 136 -4.08 -3.06 0.70
C ILE A 136 -3.00 -2.01 0.95
N GLY A 137 -3.36 -0.94 1.66
CA GLY A 137 -2.43 0.00 2.25
C GLY A 137 -2.11 -0.38 3.70
N CYS A 138 -0.83 -0.40 4.05
CA CYS A 138 -0.34 -0.60 5.41
C CYS A 138 0.63 0.51 5.77
N ALA A 139 0.13 1.54 6.44
CA ALA A 139 0.91 2.72 6.78
C ALA A 139 1.51 2.65 8.19
N LYS A 140 2.67 3.26 8.35
CA LYS A 140 3.38 3.38 9.64
C LYS A 140 2.76 4.44 10.56
N ASN A 141 2.09 5.43 9.97
CA ASN A 141 1.52 6.58 10.66
C ASN A 141 0.07 6.80 10.26
N HIS A 142 -0.69 7.30 11.22
CA HIS A 142 -2.07 7.74 11.03
C HIS A 142 -2.15 8.95 10.07
N LEU A 143 -3.17 9.00 9.23
CA LEU A 143 -3.40 10.10 8.30
C LEU A 143 -4.81 10.69 8.43
N VAL A 144 -5.86 9.85 8.41
CA VAL A 144 -7.26 10.24 8.39
C VAL A 144 -8.09 9.27 9.22
N GLY A 145 -9.19 9.76 9.78
CA GLY A 145 -10.12 9.03 10.61
C GLY A 145 -9.78 9.15 12.09
N GLU A 146 -10.76 8.86 12.94
CA GLU A 146 -10.58 8.77 14.38
C GLU A 146 -10.61 7.31 14.80
N HIS A 147 -9.86 6.96 15.83
CA HIS A 147 -9.85 5.61 16.40
C HIS A 147 -9.53 5.65 17.89
N ALA A 148 -10.04 4.68 18.64
CA ALA A 148 -9.56 4.40 19.98
C ALA A 148 -8.17 3.72 19.92
N GLU A 149 -7.42 3.75 21.01
CA GLU A 149 -6.16 3.02 21.09
C GLU A 149 -6.46 1.50 21.11
N PRO A 150 -5.94 0.71 20.18
CA PRO A 150 -6.15 -0.73 20.20
C PRO A 150 -5.48 -1.37 21.41
N GLY A 151 -6.08 -2.43 21.93
CA GLY A 151 -5.54 -3.21 23.03
C GLY A 151 -4.07 -3.62 22.81
N PRO A 152 -3.38 -4.11 23.85
CA PRO A 152 -1.94 -4.34 23.79
C PRO A 152 -1.52 -5.63 23.09
N ARG A 153 -2.45 -6.52 22.75
CA ARG A 153 -2.13 -7.85 22.20
C ARG A 153 -2.10 -7.83 20.70
N ARG A 154 -1.31 -8.71 20.13
CA ARG A 154 -1.33 -9.01 18.69
C ARG A 154 -2.75 -9.39 18.24
N GLY A 155 -3.22 -8.73 17.18
CA GLY A 155 -4.56 -8.89 16.64
C GLY A 155 -5.59 -7.90 17.17
N ASP A 156 -5.32 -7.21 18.30
CA ASP A 156 -6.18 -6.13 18.76
C ASP A 156 -6.26 -5.04 17.69
N ARG A 157 -7.47 -4.58 17.40
CA ARG A 157 -7.70 -3.56 16.37
C ARG A 157 -8.85 -2.65 16.71
N GLU A 158 -8.75 -1.39 16.28
CA GLU A 158 -9.78 -0.37 16.43
C GLU A 158 -10.11 0.23 15.04
N PRO A 159 -11.40 0.44 14.72
CA PRO A 159 -11.77 0.99 13.43
C PRO A 159 -11.28 2.42 13.26
N LEU A 160 -10.79 2.75 12.07
CA LEU A 160 -10.54 4.12 11.61
C LEU A 160 -11.85 4.66 11.02
N VAL A 161 -12.48 5.59 11.72
CA VAL A 161 -13.79 6.13 11.33
C VAL A 161 -13.67 7.58 10.87
N ASP A 162 -14.23 7.91 9.72
CA ASP A 162 -14.29 9.27 9.20
C ASP A 162 -15.62 9.52 8.49
N GLY A 163 -16.38 10.52 8.97
CA GLY A 163 -17.71 10.82 8.44
C GLY A 163 -18.75 9.70 8.64
N GLY A 164 -18.53 8.78 9.58
CA GLY A 164 -19.38 7.61 9.83
C GLY A 164 -18.96 6.35 9.05
N ASP A 165 -18.02 6.46 8.12
CA ASP A 165 -17.50 5.33 7.34
C ASP A 165 -16.30 4.71 8.03
N VAL A 166 -16.21 3.38 8.04
CA VAL A 166 -15.03 2.63 8.47
C VAL A 166 -14.06 2.52 7.30
N LEU A 167 -12.92 3.20 7.40
CA LEU A 167 -11.91 3.28 6.34
C LEU A 167 -10.82 2.21 6.45
N GLY A 168 -10.73 1.55 7.59
CA GLY A 168 -9.68 0.60 7.91
C GLY A 168 -9.56 0.37 9.39
N TYR A 169 -8.38 -0.05 9.83
CA TYR A 169 -8.10 -0.35 11.25
C TYR A 169 -6.73 0.18 11.70
N ALA A 170 -6.68 0.68 12.93
CA ALA A 170 -5.46 0.72 13.71
C ALA A 170 -5.23 -0.70 14.26
N LEU A 171 -4.22 -1.43 13.75
CA LEU A 171 -4.00 -2.84 14.02
C LEU A 171 -2.71 -3.07 14.80
N ARG A 172 -2.82 -3.78 15.93
CA ARG A 172 -1.67 -4.24 16.72
C ARG A 172 -1.11 -5.53 16.13
N THR A 173 0.02 -5.46 15.45
CA THR A 173 0.64 -6.62 14.79
C THR A 173 1.60 -7.40 15.70
N GLN A 174 2.05 -6.80 16.79
CA GLN A 174 2.89 -7.42 17.83
C GLN A 174 2.49 -6.90 19.21
N ASP A 175 2.65 -7.71 20.25
CA ASP A 175 2.31 -7.34 21.63
C ASP A 175 3.08 -6.10 22.09
N GLY A 176 2.37 -5.09 22.60
CA GLY A 176 2.94 -3.88 23.15
C GLY A 176 3.62 -2.93 22.16
N VAL A 177 3.62 -3.23 20.85
CA VAL A 177 4.22 -2.40 19.81
C VAL A 177 3.17 -1.45 19.22
N ARG A 178 3.56 -0.24 18.82
CA ARG A 178 2.63 0.72 18.16
C ARG A 178 1.88 0.07 17.00
N PRO A 179 0.58 0.37 16.81
CA PRO A 179 -0.21 -0.20 15.72
C PRO A 179 0.30 0.25 14.35
N VAL A 180 -0.02 -0.51 13.32
CA VAL A 180 -0.02 -0.07 11.93
C VAL A 180 -1.42 0.37 11.53
N TYR A 181 -1.54 1.14 10.46
CA TYR A 181 -2.82 1.64 9.95
C TYR A 181 -3.11 0.95 8.62
N VAL A 182 -4.06 0.02 8.67
CA VAL A 182 -4.44 -0.81 7.53
C VAL A 182 -5.72 -0.29 6.91
N SER A 183 -5.72 -0.05 5.61
CA SER A 183 -6.92 0.31 4.88
C SER A 183 -6.98 -0.40 3.52
N PRO A 184 -8.17 -0.84 3.07
CA PRO A 184 -8.30 -1.43 1.75
C PRO A 184 -7.95 -0.41 0.66
N GLY A 185 -7.40 -0.88 -0.44
CA GLY A 185 -7.18 -0.11 -1.66
C GLY A 185 -8.31 -0.36 -2.66
N HIS A 186 -8.17 -1.38 -3.50
CA HIS A 186 -9.13 -1.77 -4.54
C HIS A 186 -9.43 -3.26 -4.40
N LEU A 187 -10.65 -3.69 -4.72
CA LEU A 187 -11.10 -5.11 -4.66
C LEU A 187 -10.78 -5.81 -3.34
N MET A 188 -10.83 -5.10 -2.22
CA MET A 188 -10.48 -5.62 -0.89
C MET A 188 -11.48 -5.13 0.16
N GLY A 189 -11.99 -6.04 0.99
CA GLY A 189 -12.84 -5.72 2.14
C GLY A 189 -12.03 -5.19 3.33
N VAL A 190 -12.65 -4.35 4.17
CA VAL A 190 -11.98 -3.68 5.31
C VAL A 190 -11.46 -4.70 6.33
N ASP A 191 -12.30 -5.64 6.77
CA ASP A 191 -11.92 -6.66 7.74
C ASP A 191 -10.86 -7.61 7.17
N GLN A 192 -11.07 -8.06 5.94
CA GLN A 192 -10.15 -8.96 5.26
C GLN A 192 -8.77 -8.35 5.08
N ALA A 193 -8.68 -7.05 4.81
CA ALA A 193 -7.40 -6.34 4.72
C ALA A 193 -6.61 -6.44 6.03
N ALA A 194 -7.28 -6.24 7.18
CA ALA A 194 -6.63 -6.33 8.49
C ALA A 194 -6.17 -7.77 8.80
N ASP A 195 -7.00 -8.77 8.49
CA ASP A 195 -6.67 -10.18 8.73
C ASP A 195 -5.48 -10.65 7.88
N ILE A 196 -5.44 -10.25 6.60
CA ILE A 196 -4.32 -10.54 5.70
C ILE A 196 -3.03 -9.88 6.21
N VAL A 197 -3.08 -8.58 6.54
CA VAL A 197 -1.89 -7.86 7.05
C VAL A 197 -1.37 -8.50 8.33
N LEU A 198 -2.26 -8.89 9.25
CA LEU A 198 -1.86 -9.59 10.47
C LEU A 198 -1.15 -10.91 10.15
N GLY A 199 -1.65 -11.69 9.20
CA GLY A 199 -1.04 -12.95 8.74
C GLY A 199 0.35 -12.75 8.12
N LEU A 200 0.60 -11.59 7.47
CA LEU A 200 1.87 -11.25 6.85
C LEU A 200 2.92 -10.68 7.83
N CYS A 201 2.56 -10.49 9.10
CA CYS A 201 3.48 -10.02 10.16
C CYS A 201 3.97 -11.21 10.99
N SER A 202 5.16 -11.72 10.75
CA SER A 202 5.72 -12.83 11.52
C SER A 202 6.31 -12.37 12.87
N THR A 203 7.38 -11.61 12.83
CA THR A 203 8.18 -11.21 14.00
C THR A 203 8.15 -9.70 14.25
N TYR A 204 7.95 -8.92 13.20
CA TYR A 204 8.08 -7.47 13.24
C TYR A 204 6.74 -6.76 13.15
N ARG A 205 6.72 -5.47 13.53
CA ARG A 205 5.55 -4.61 13.42
C ARG A 205 5.02 -4.50 11.98
N LEU A 206 5.92 -4.36 11.02
CA LEU A 206 5.55 -4.25 9.60
C LEU A 206 5.47 -5.64 8.96
N PRO A 207 4.55 -5.82 8.01
CA PRO A 207 4.47 -7.04 7.20
C PRO A 207 5.81 -7.40 6.56
N ASP A 208 6.13 -8.68 6.55
CA ASP A 208 7.41 -9.18 6.04
C ASP A 208 7.71 -8.75 4.59
N PRO A 209 6.75 -8.79 3.62
CA PRO A 209 7.03 -8.33 2.28
C PRO A 209 7.35 -6.83 2.20
N LEU A 210 6.66 -5.97 3.00
CA LEU A 210 6.98 -4.54 3.04
C LEU A 210 8.34 -4.26 3.65
N ARG A 211 8.65 -4.92 4.77
CA ARG A 211 9.94 -4.76 5.43
C ARG A 211 11.10 -5.19 4.53
N ARG A 212 10.90 -6.24 3.75
CA ARG A 212 11.91 -6.72 2.79
C ARG A 212 12.05 -5.75 1.61
N ALA A 213 10.94 -5.20 1.09
CA ALA A 213 10.97 -4.19 0.03
C ALA A 213 11.68 -2.90 0.50
N ASP A 214 11.37 -2.38 1.70
CA ASP A 214 12.09 -1.25 2.33
C ASP A 214 13.60 -1.53 2.47
N HIS A 215 13.96 -2.75 2.85
CA HIS A 215 15.37 -3.12 3.01
C HIS A 215 16.13 -3.08 1.68
N ILE A 216 15.63 -3.73 0.63
CA ILE A 216 16.32 -3.81 -0.65
C ILE A 216 16.32 -2.48 -1.41
N SER A 217 15.22 -1.69 -1.32
CA SER A 217 15.16 -0.35 -1.92
C SER A 217 16.20 0.58 -1.29
N ARG A 218 16.35 0.56 0.05
CA ARG A 218 17.37 1.33 0.77
C ARG A 218 18.79 0.87 0.48
N GLN A 219 19.02 -0.43 0.31
CA GLN A 219 20.34 -0.94 -0.08
C GLN A 219 20.76 -0.43 -1.44
N ALA A 220 19.84 -0.44 -2.42
CA ALA A 220 20.11 0.03 -3.76
C ALA A 220 20.24 1.56 -3.87
N LEU A 221 19.71 2.30 -2.89
CA LEU A 221 19.81 3.76 -2.81
C LEU A 221 21.17 4.26 -2.28
N ARG A 222 21.97 3.40 -1.62
CA ARG A 222 23.30 3.74 -1.08
C ARG A 222 24.33 3.87 -2.18
#